data_c31bd7caf7518faa832d90e91f547d0c
#
_entry.id   c31bd7caf7518faa832d90e91f547d0c
#
_cell.length_a   1.000
_cell.length_b   1.000
_cell.length_c   1.000
_cell.angle_alpha   90.00
_cell.angle_beta   90.00
_cell.angle_gamma   90.00
#
_symmetry.space_group_name_H-M   'P 1'
#
loop_
_entity.id
_entity.type
_entity.pdbx_description
1 polymer ?
#
loop_
_entity_poly.entity_id
_entity_poly.type
_entity_poly.pdbx_seq_one_letter_code
_entity_poly.pdbx_strand_id
1 'polypeptide(L)'
;MGLICELPEVIWEAKKEYEELKSKAFTLKEQYGSSDNILALGDNAAFMKHLIDDGMEGKIQQIYIDPPFFSKASYDAVIKVHGADGEMAVKHRAYEDVWKEGMAEYLKMLAIRLMLMRDLLSREGTIWVHLDWHGVHYVKIIMDEIFGEKNFINEIIWTYKSGGSSKRHFARKHDTILVYAKSDKYYINLPKEKSYNRGLKPYRFKGVEEFQDETGWYTMVNMKDVWSIDMVGRTSAERTGYATQKPEALLERIVAAGSRKGDICADFFCGSATLGAAAGKLGRRWICCDNGMLAVAAAMKRLSRQGLGMKVMTGMDSDENSAVIVTDTYCAPTLFNDKINLTVELKEYSLKNGKEICQDKSHKTVAKAAEENPLALIDFWSIDTDWDGRVFRPDAGFYRDRKGLCTRAELEVEADGGRFAENRKIAVRTVDVLGNIGFDIIDGGKIFG
;
A
#
# COMPACT_ATOMS: atom_id res chain seq x y z
N MET A 1 29.89 12.79 20.32
CA MET A 1 29.84 13.81 19.24
C MET A 1 28.39 14.03 18.88
N GLY A 2 28.01 15.23 18.39
CA GLY A 2 26.64 15.44 17.95
C GLY A 2 26.43 14.85 16.54
N LEU A 3 25.21 14.45 16.19
CA LEU A 3 24.83 13.83 14.92
C LEU A 3 25.40 14.53 13.68
N ILE A 4 25.49 15.86 13.70
CA ILE A 4 26.05 16.63 12.56
C ILE A 4 27.49 16.22 12.24
N CYS A 5 28.28 15.85 13.24
CA CYS A 5 29.66 15.38 13.04
C CYS A 5 29.72 13.96 12.49
N GLU A 6 28.64 13.18 12.63
CA GLU A 6 28.52 11.79 12.19
C GLU A 6 27.95 11.68 10.76
N LEU A 7 27.21 12.72 10.28
CA LEU A 7 26.55 12.70 8.97
C LEU A 7 27.49 12.36 7.80
N PRO A 8 28.73 12.88 7.70
CA PRO A 8 29.64 12.51 6.60
C PRO A 8 29.97 11.02 6.59
N GLU A 9 30.16 10.40 7.76
CA GLU A 9 30.42 8.97 7.90
C GLU A 9 29.18 8.14 7.53
N VAL A 10 28.00 8.56 7.99
CA VAL A 10 26.71 7.94 7.65
C VAL A 10 26.50 7.90 6.11
N ILE A 11 26.77 9.02 5.43
CA ILE A 11 26.64 9.10 3.97
C ILE A 11 27.67 8.23 3.27
N TRP A 12 28.92 8.22 3.74
CA TRP A 12 29.98 7.41 3.18
C TRP A 12 29.70 5.91 3.32
N GLU A 13 29.28 5.46 4.52
CA GLU A 13 28.88 4.08 4.76
C GLU A 13 27.66 3.68 3.92
N ALA A 14 26.66 4.55 3.84
CA ALA A 14 25.47 4.32 3.01
C ALA A 14 25.84 4.14 1.53
N LYS A 15 26.78 4.96 1.01
CA LYS A 15 27.24 4.86 -0.38
C LYS A 15 27.99 3.56 -0.62
N LYS A 16 28.85 3.15 0.31
CA LYS A 16 29.57 1.88 0.22
C LYS A 16 28.61 0.68 0.21
N GLU A 17 27.63 0.65 1.13
CA GLU A 17 26.63 -0.41 1.21
C GLU A 17 25.74 -0.43 -0.04
N TYR A 18 25.36 0.72 -0.59
CA TYR A 18 24.64 0.85 -1.85
C TYR A 18 25.42 0.23 -3.03
N GLU A 19 26.74 0.50 -3.15
CA GLU A 19 27.59 -0.03 -4.21
C GLU A 19 27.79 -1.56 -4.10
N GLU A 20 27.78 -2.11 -2.87
CA GLU A 20 27.92 -3.53 -2.58
C GLU A 20 26.59 -4.31 -2.60
N LEU A 21 25.44 -3.61 -2.74
CA LEU A 21 24.12 -4.20 -2.66
C LEU A 21 23.88 -5.19 -3.80
N LYS A 22 23.60 -6.44 -3.44
CA LYS A 22 23.30 -7.52 -4.40
C LYS A 22 21.80 -7.61 -4.64
N SER A 23 21.45 -7.93 -5.87
CA SER A 23 20.07 -8.24 -6.22
C SER A 23 19.58 -9.50 -5.51
N LYS A 24 18.32 -9.46 -5.08
CA LYS A 24 17.56 -10.64 -4.64
C LYS A 24 16.42 -10.85 -5.63
N ALA A 25 16.19 -12.09 -6.04
CA ALA A 25 15.09 -12.41 -6.94
C ALA A 25 13.74 -12.17 -6.26
N PHE A 26 12.82 -11.55 -6.99
CA PHE A 26 11.41 -11.46 -6.61
C PHE A 26 10.60 -12.31 -7.58
N THR A 27 9.81 -13.22 -7.04
CA THR A 27 8.99 -14.17 -7.80
C THR A 27 7.54 -13.70 -7.89
N LEU A 28 6.95 -13.79 -9.07
CA LEU A 28 5.52 -13.58 -9.27
C LEU A 28 4.74 -14.73 -8.62
N LYS A 29 3.87 -14.40 -7.67
CA LYS A 29 3.01 -15.35 -6.95
C LYS A 29 1.56 -15.28 -7.37
N GLU A 30 1.07 -14.07 -7.59
CA GLU A 30 -0.33 -13.82 -7.90
C GLU A 30 -0.47 -12.75 -8.99
N GLN A 31 -1.53 -12.85 -9.77
CA GLN A 31 -1.86 -11.87 -10.79
C GLN A 31 -3.37 -11.61 -10.82
N TYR A 32 -3.76 -10.40 -10.49
CA TYR A 32 -5.13 -9.90 -10.55
C TYR A 32 -5.34 -9.13 -11.85
N GLY A 33 -6.18 -9.68 -12.73
CA GLY A 33 -6.41 -9.09 -14.06
C GLY A 33 -5.15 -9.02 -14.95
N SER A 34 -5.23 -8.26 -16.04
CA SER A 34 -4.17 -8.10 -17.05
C SER A 34 -3.40 -6.79 -16.89
N SER A 35 -2.86 -6.51 -15.71
CA SER A 35 -2.15 -5.25 -15.44
C SER A 35 -0.65 -5.47 -15.20
N ASP A 36 0.14 -4.45 -15.54
CA ASP A 36 1.57 -4.38 -15.23
C ASP A 36 1.89 -3.62 -13.93
N ASN A 37 0.89 -3.27 -13.15
CA ASN A 37 1.10 -2.73 -11.81
C ASN A 37 1.71 -3.80 -10.90
N ILE A 38 2.55 -3.40 -9.96
CA ILE A 38 3.27 -4.32 -9.08
C ILE A 38 3.02 -3.98 -7.62
N LEU A 39 2.66 -5.01 -6.84
CA LEU A 39 2.68 -4.99 -5.39
C LEU A 39 3.73 -6.01 -4.92
N ALA A 40 4.78 -5.58 -4.24
CA ALA A 40 5.85 -6.44 -3.79
C ALA A 40 5.88 -6.59 -2.26
N LEU A 41 6.10 -7.83 -1.80
CA LEU A 41 6.38 -8.17 -0.41
C LEU A 41 7.85 -8.47 -0.23
N GLY A 42 8.55 -7.70 0.57
CA GLY A 42 9.95 -7.91 0.90
C GLY A 42 10.72 -6.63 1.22
N ASP A 43 12.03 -6.76 1.45
CA ASP A 43 12.89 -5.59 1.66
C ASP A 43 12.89 -4.70 0.41
N ASN A 44 12.60 -3.43 0.60
CA ASN A 44 12.43 -2.48 -0.49
C ASN A 44 13.75 -2.11 -1.17
N ALA A 45 14.91 -2.16 -0.48
CA ALA A 45 16.19 -1.94 -1.12
C ALA A 45 16.52 -3.10 -2.07
N ALA A 46 16.29 -4.35 -1.63
CA ALA A 46 16.44 -5.53 -2.47
C ALA A 46 15.48 -5.50 -3.67
N PHE A 47 14.23 -5.07 -3.46
CA PHE A 47 13.25 -4.94 -4.54
C PHE A 47 13.63 -3.85 -5.55
N MET A 48 14.06 -2.68 -5.09
CA MET A 48 14.52 -1.62 -5.98
C MET A 48 15.73 -2.05 -6.79
N LYS A 49 16.67 -2.78 -6.17
CA LYS A 49 17.82 -3.34 -6.90
C LYS A 49 17.39 -4.37 -7.94
N HIS A 50 16.42 -5.23 -7.62
CA HIS A 50 15.81 -6.15 -8.59
C HIS A 50 15.18 -5.40 -9.78
N LEU A 51 14.44 -4.32 -9.52
CA LEU A 51 13.85 -3.49 -10.59
C LEU A 51 14.91 -2.84 -11.48
N ILE A 52 16.04 -2.37 -10.91
CA ILE A 52 17.15 -1.79 -11.66
C ILE A 52 17.76 -2.85 -12.59
N ASP A 53 18.03 -4.06 -12.05
CA ASP A 53 18.60 -5.17 -12.80
C ASP A 53 17.65 -5.68 -13.89
N ASP A 54 16.34 -5.54 -13.69
CA ASP A 54 15.28 -5.81 -14.67
C ASP A 54 15.08 -4.66 -15.69
N GLY A 55 15.98 -3.68 -15.67
CA GLY A 55 16.02 -2.59 -16.65
C GLY A 55 15.01 -1.48 -16.39
N MET A 56 14.54 -1.29 -15.14
CA MET A 56 13.65 -0.19 -14.75
C MET A 56 14.39 1.11 -14.38
N GLU A 57 15.72 1.12 -14.48
CA GLU A 57 16.52 2.33 -14.27
C GLU A 57 16.03 3.48 -15.17
N GLY A 58 15.83 4.65 -14.56
CA GLY A 58 15.40 5.85 -15.29
C GLY A 58 13.97 5.83 -15.82
N LYS A 59 13.07 4.93 -15.37
CA LYS A 59 11.72 4.78 -15.95
C LYS A 59 10.57 5.26 -15.07
N ILE A 60 10.80 5.51 -13.77
CA ILE A 60 9.76 5.94 -12.85
C ILE A 60 9.62 7.46 -12.89
N GLN A 61 8.41 7.95 -13.16
CA GLN A 61 8.16 9.39 -13.26
C GLN A 61 8.00 10.04 -11.89
N GLN A 62 7.40 9.37 -10.95
CA GLN A 62 7.15 9.92 -9.63
C GLN A 62 7.36 8.86 -8.55
N ILE A 63 8.09 9.21 -7.52
CA ILE A 63 8.20 8.41 -6.30
C ILE A 63 7.65 9.22 -5.13
N TYR A 64 6.74 8.62 -4.38
CA TYR A 64 6.31 9.12 -3.07
C TYR A 64 6.68 8.07 -2.04
N ILE A 65 7.16 8.50 -0.90
CA ILE A 65 7.41 7.62 0.24
C ILE A 65 6.95 8.25 1.54
N ASP A 66 6.47 7.38 2.43
CA ASP A 66 6.08 7.66 3.81
C ASP A 66 6.87 6.70 4.74
N PRO A 67 8.21 6.88 4.87
CA PRO A 67 9.05 5.98 5.64
C PRO A 67 8.77 6.11 7.14
N PRO A 68 9.27 5.20 8.00
CA PRO A 68 9.27 5.41 9.45
C PRO A 68 9.83 6.79 9.80
N PHE A 69 9.26 7.48 10.81
CA PHE A 69 9.59 8.89 11.13
C PHE A 69 10.63 9.05 12.23
N PHE A 70 11.17 7.95 12.74
CA PHE A 70 11.99 7.96 13.95
C PHE A 70 11.18 8.37 15.21
N SER A 71 9.92 7.99 15.26
CA SER A 71 8.98 8.39 16.31
C SER A 71 9.20 7.66 17.64
N LYS A 72 10.03 6.58 17.65
CA LYS A 72 10.26 5.66 18.78
C LYS A 72 8.98 5.02 19.30
N ALA A 73 8.00 4.83 18.42
CA ALA A 73 6.70 4.26 18.73
C ALA A 73 6.47 2.94 17.99
N SER A 74 5.56 2.13 18.53
CA SER A 74 5.01 0.96 17.85
C SER A 74 3.61 1.27 17.38
N TYR A 75 3.27 0.84 16.18
CA TYR A 75 1.99 1.13 15.55
C TYR A 75 1.18 -0.14 15.36
N ASP A 76 -0.06 -0.14 15.84
CA ASP A 76 -0.97 -1.29 15.75
C ASP A 76 -2.02 -1.06 14.67
N ALA A 77 -2.26 -2.09 13.85
CA ALA A 77 -3.46 -2.20 13.05
C ALA A 77 -4.63 -2.67 13.93
N VAL A 78 -5.81 -2.16 13.67
CA VAL A 78 -7.02 -2.54 14.39
C VAL A 78 -8.06 -2.98 13.37
N ILE A 79 -8.32 -4.28 13.33
CA ILE A 79 -9.29 -4.90 12.43
C ILE A 79 -10.43 -5.46 13.26
N LYS A 80 -11.67 -5.25 12.81
CA LYS A 80 -12.86 -5.75 13.48
C LYS A 80 -13.26 -7.10 12.90
N VAL A 81 -13.51 -8.06 13.76
CA VAL A 81 -14.01 -9.41 13.42
C VAL A 81 -15.33 -9.68 14.14
N HIS A 82 -16.16 -10.52 13.58
CA HIS A 82 -17.43 -10.93 14.19
C HIS A 82 -17.24 -12.27 14.91
N GLY A 83 -17.23 -12.24 16.24
CA GLY A 83 -17.30 -13.44 17.07
C GLY A 83 -18.74 -13.83 17.40
N ALA A 84 -18.91 -14.90 18.18
CA ALA A 84 -20.23 -15.37 18.62
C ALA A 84 -21.01 -14.31 19.43
N ASP A 85 -20.31 -13.53 20.25
CA ASP A 85 -20.88 -12.49 21.13
C ASP A 85 -20.97 -11.10 20.47
N GLY A 86 -20.67 -10.97 19.16
CA GLY A 86 -20.71 -9.71 18.41
C GLY A 86 -19.35 -9.25 17.87
N GLU A 87 -19.21 -7.94 17.61
CA GLU A 87 -18.02 -7.36 17.00
C GLU A 87 -16.84 -7.28 17.99
N MET A 88 -15.72 -7.88 17.66
CA MET A 88 -14.48 -7.84 18.42
C MET A 88 -13.38 -7.09 17.64
N ALA A 89 -12.55 -6.31 18.33
CA ALA A 89 -11.41 -5.61 17.75
C ALA A 89 -10.12 -6.43 17.93
N VAL A 90 -9.56 -6.92 16.83
CA VAL A 90 -8.24 -7.55 16.79
C VAL A 90 -7.21 -6.45 16.63
N LYS A 91 -6.26 -6.36 17.55
CA LYS A 91 -5.08 -5.51 17.46
C LYS A 91 -3.89 -6.37 17.09
N HIS A 92 -3.18 -5.96 16.06
CA HIS A 92 -1.93 -6.60 15.65
C HIS A 92 -0.90 -5.54 15.33
N ARG A 93 0.36 -5.80 15.67
CA ARG A 93 1.46 -4.87 15.39
C ARG A 93 1.65 -4.72 13.89
N ALA A 94 1.48 -3.50 13.37
CA ALA A 94 1.70 -3.20 11.97
C ALA A 94 3.19 -3.02 11.68
N TYR A 95 3.87 -2.16 12.44
CA TYR A 95 5.32 -1.98 12.36
C TYR A 95 5.87 -1.30 13.63
N GLU A 96 7.20 -1.39 13.81
CA GLU A 96 7.94 -0.69 14.87
C GLU A 96 8.84 0.38 14.25
N ASP A 97 8.79 1.58 14.82
CA ASP A 97 9.66 2.70 14.46
C ASP A 97 10.69 2.94 15.58
N VAL A 98 11.41 1.85 15.92
CA VAL A 98 12.41 1.84 16.99
C VAL A 98 13.78 1.48 16.41
N TRP A 99 14.74 2.38 16.60
CA TRP A 99 16.10 2.28 16.06
C TRP A 99 17.09 2.16 17.21
N LYS A 100 17.74 0.99 17.34
CA LYS A 100 18.61 0.67 18.48
C LYS A 100 19.87 1.52 18.49
N GLU A 101 20.47 1.76 17.33
CA GLU A 101 21.69 2.54 17.16
C GLU A 101 21.40 4.03 16.93
N GLY A 102 20.13 4.43 16.98
CA GLY A 102 19.71 5.82 16.95
C GLY A 102 19.51 6.41 15.55
N MET A 103 19.64 7.73 15.46
CA MET A 103 19.35 8.50 14.25
C MET A 103 20.34 8.19 13.11
N ALA A 104 21.58 7.85 13.40
CA ALA A 104 22.58 7.51 12.38
C ALA A 104 22.19 6.26 11.59
N GLU A 105 21.73 5.20 12.28
CA GLU A 105 21.22 3.97 11.65
C GLU A 105 20.01 4.27 10.73
N TYR A 106 19.05 5.03 11.24
CA TYR A 106 17.87 5.45 10.48
C TYR A 106 18.25 6.21 9.22
N LEU A 107 19.14 7.20 9.32
CA LEU A 107 19.57 8.01 8.19
C LEU A 107 20.37 7.19 7.17
N LYS A 108 21.23 6.27 7.61
CA LYS A 108 21.95 5.35 6.73
C LYS A 108 20.99 4.48 5.93
N MET A 109 20.04 3.84 6.62
CA MET A 109 18.99 3.04 5.98
C MET A 109 18.25 3.83 4.91
N LEU A 110 17.84 5.06 5.22
CA LEU A 110 17.08 5.89 4.28
C LEU A 110 17.95 6.39 3.12
N ALA A 111 19.23 6.75 3.38
CA ALA A 111 20.16 7.21 2.35
C ALA A 111 20.38 6.16 1.25
N ILE A 112 20.59 4.88 1.61
CA ILE A 112 20.72 3.77 0.64
C ILE A 112 19.48 3.71 -0.26
N ARG A 113 18.30 3.79 0.32
CA ARG A 113 17.03 3.72 -0.41
C ARG A 113 16.79 4.92 -1.30
N LEU A 114 17.16 6.12 -0.85
CA LEU A 114 17.08 7.34 -1.65
C LEU A 114 18.03 7.31 -2.86
N MET A 115 19.21 6.69 -2.75
CA MET A 115 20.13 6.48 -3.89
C MET A 115 19.49 5.54 -4.92
N LEU A 116 18.92 4.41 -4.50
CA LEU A 116 18.20 3.48 -5.40
C LEU A 116 17.00 4.15 -6.07
N MET A 117 16.22 4.93 -5.32
CA MET A 117 15.09 5.68 -5.87
C MET A 117 15.53 6.72 -6.89
N ARG A 118 16.67 7.39 -6.65
CA ARG A 118 17.24 8.32 -7.61
C ARG A 118 17.60 7.63 -8.94
N ASP A 119 18.12 6.41 -8.88
CA ASP A 119 18.45 5.65 -10.09
C ASP A 119 17.20 5.24 -10.87
N LEU A 120 16.16 4.80 -10.16
CA LEU A 120 14.87 4.43 -10.76
C LEU A 120 14.12 5.61 -11.39
N LEU A 121 14.32 6.85 -10.87
CA LEU A 121 13.65 8.03 -11.39
C LEU A 121 14.07 8.34 -12.83
N SER A 122 13.09 8.70 -13.65
CA SER A 122 13.32 9.25 -15.00
C SER A 122 14.02 10.61 -14.92
N ARG A 123 14.57 11.06 -16.05
CA ARG A 123 15.22 12.38 -16.11
C ARG A 123 14.27 13.52 -15.71
N GLU A 124 12.98 13.40 -16.04
CA GLU A 124 11.94 14.38 -15.67
C GLU A 124 11.27 14.06 -14.32
N GLY A 125 11.71 12.99 -13.64
CA GLY A 125 11.08 12.45 -12.47
C GLY A 125 11.27 13.30 -11.21
N THR A 126 10.32 13.16 -10.28
CA THR A 126 10.33 13.81 -8.97
C THR A 126 10.14 12.81 -7.84
N ILE A 127 10.76 13.10 -6.70
CA ILE A 127 10.57 12.35 -5.45
C ILE A 127 9.93 13.24 -4.38
N TRP A 128 8.98 12.67 -3.66
CA TRP A 128 8.16 13.30 -2.63
C TRP A 128 8.33 12.52 -1.33
N VAL A 129 9.08 13.04 -0.37
CA VAL A 129 9.42 12.37 0.88
C VAL A 129 8.63 12.98 2.02
N HIS A 130 7.68 12.20 2.55
CA HIS A 130 6.79 12.61 3.61
C HIS A 130 7.40 12.24 4.97
N LEU A 131 7.50 13.21 5.84
CA LEU A 131 8.11 13.07 7.16
C LEU A 131 7.42 13.99 8.17
N ASP A 132 7.54 13.66 9.45
CA ASP A 132 7.21 14.57 10.52
C ASP A 132 8.44 15.33 11.03
N TRP A 133 8.24 16.12 12.04
CA TRP A 133 9.26 16.98 12.66
C TRP A 133 10.45 16.21 13.27
N HIS A 134 10.35 14.88 13.54
CA HIS A 134 11.44 14.10 14.11
C HIS A 134 12.60 13.90 13.12
N GLY A 135 12.30 13.61 11.85
CA GLY A 135 13.28 13.24 10.85
C GLY A 135 13.53 14.27 9.75
N VAL A 136 12.53 15.12 9.42
CA VAL A 136 12.54 15.94 8.20
C VAL A 136 13.80 16.79 8.01
N HIS A 137 14.30 17.43 9.05
CA HIS A 137 15.44 18.35 8.97
C HIS A 137 16.76 17.61 8.63
N TYR A 138 16.95 16.40 9.16
CA TYR A 138 18.12 15.59 8.87
C TYR A 138 18.02 14.95 7.48
N VAL A 139 16.84 14.48 7.12
CA VAL A 139 16.57 13.88 5.79
C VAL A 139 16.72 14.93 4.70
N LYS A 140 16.35 16.21 4.94
CA LYS A 140 16.61 17.32 4.00
C LYS A 140 18.09 17.42 3.64
N ILE A 141 19.00 17.34 4.64
CA ILE A 141 20.45 17.40 4.39
C ILE A 141 20.91 16.19 3.57
N ILE A 142 20.44 14.99 3.89
CA ILE A 142 20.76 13.77 3.12
C ILE A 142 20.25 13.88 1.66
N MET A 143 19.07 14.45 1.44
CA MET A 143 18.53 14.66 0.10
C MET A 143 19.32 15.71 -0.69
N ASP A 144 19.83 16.75 -0.04
CA ASP A 144 20.72 17.73 -0.69
C ASP A 144 22.00 17.06 -1.20
N GLU A 145 22.58 16.13 -0.44
CA GLU A 145 23.76 15.38 -0.86
C GLU A 145 23.47 14.39 -2.00
N ILE A 146 22.32 13.71 -1.98
CA ILE A 146 21.99 12.67 -2.96
C ILE A 146 21.43 13.26 -4.25
N PHE A 147 20.51 14.21 -4.18
CA PHE A 147 19.82 14.80 -5.35
C PHE A 147 20.46 16.11 -5.80
N GLY A 148 21.21 16.79 -4.93
CA GLY A 148 21.77 18.12 -5.12
C GLY A 148 20.81 19.22 -4.66
N GLU A 149 21.32 20.20 -3.89
CA GLU A 149 20.54 21.32 -3.34
C GLU A 149 19.74 22.08 -4.43
N LYS A 150 20.35 22.28 -5.60
CA LYS A 150 19.72 22.97 -6.75
C LYS A 150 18.49 22.26 -7.32
N ASN A 151 18.31 20.97 -7.01
CA ASN A 151 17.17 20.17 -7.46
C ASN A 151 16.05 20.11 -6.41
N PHE A 152 16.18 20.83 -5.30
CA PHE A 152 15.09 21.05 -4.36
C PHE A 152 14.01 21.91 -4.99
N ILE A 153 12.75 21.43 -4.94
CA ILE A 153 11.61 22.11 -5.57
C ILE A 153 10.78 22.81 -4.53
N ASN A 154 10.26 22.07 -3.54
CA ASN A 154 9.39 22.59 -2.48
C ASN A 154 9.52 21.83 -1.18
N GLU A 155 9.22 22.53 -0.10
CA GLU A 155 8.79 21.98 1.17
C GLU A 155 7.29 22.23 1.29
N ILE A 156 6.48 21.15 1.25
CA ILE A 156 5.04 21.23 1.37
C ILE A 156 4.64 20.94 2.81
N ILE A 157 3.86 21.82 3.39
CA ILE A 157 3.31 21.68 4.74
C ILE A 157 1.89 21.14 4.62
N TRP A 158 1.71 19.84 4.95
CA TRP A 158 0.39 19.24 5.02
C TRP A 158 -0.21 19.41 6.41
N THR A 159 -1.28 20.19 6.52
CA THR A 159 -1.98 20.47 7.78
C THR A 159 -3.27 19.67 7.89
N TYR A 160 -3.60 19.27 9.13
CA TYR A 160 -4.81 18.50 9.44
C TYR A 160 -5.41 18.89 10.80
N LYS A 161 -6.73 18.72 10.97
CA LYS A 161 -7.45 19.11 12.20
C LYS A 161 -7.31 18.09 13.33
N SER A 162 -7.17 16.79 12.99
CA SER A 162 -7.08 15.68 13.94
C SER A 162 -5.77 15.69 14.73
N GLY A 163 -5.69 14.88 15.77
CA GLY A 163 -4.53 14.76 16.65
C GLY A 163 -4.72 15.49 17.99
N GLY A 164 -3.84 15.19 18.94
CA GLY A 164 -3.92 15.64 20.33
C GLY A 164 -3.77 17.14 20.53
N SER A 165 -4.11 17.61 21.72
CA SER A 165 -3.78 18.92 22.23
C SER A 165 -2.71 18.78 23.31
N SER A 166 -1.93 19.85 23.56
CA SER A 166 -0.91 19.87 24.61
C SER A 166 -1.08 21.10 25.49
N LYS A 167 -0.77 20.95 26.79
CA LYS A 167 -0.71 22.08 27.75
C LYS A 167 0.68 22.72 27.82
N ARG A 168 1.72 22.10 27.25
CA ARG A 168 3.12 22.50 27.38
C ARG A 168 3.74 23.03 26.09
N HIS A 169 3.15 22.76 24.93
CA HIS A 169 3.62 23.22 23.62
C HIS A 169 2.45 23.39 22.66
N PHE A 170 2.65 24.05 21.55
CA PHE A 170 1.67 24.12 20.49
C PHE A 170 1.34 22.73 19.95
N ALA A 171 0.06 22.49 19.65
CA ALA A 171 -0.38 21.21 19.06
C ALA A 171 0.27 21.02 17.69
N ARG A 172 0.91 19.86 17.48
CA ARG A 172 1.52 19.49 16.19
C ARG A 172 0.41 19.05 15.26
N LYS A 173 0.16 19.80 14.22
CA LYS A 173 -0.97 19.66 13.30
C LYS A 173 -0.53 19.68 11.84
N HIS A 174 0.71 19.31 11.57
CA HIS A 174 1.24 19.20 10.24
C HIS A 174 2.34 18.15 10.15
N ASP A 175 2.50 17.63 8.96
CA ASP A 175 3.67 16.91 8.48
C ASP A 175 4.26 17.69 7.30
N THR A 176 5.47 17.31 6.89
CA THR A 176 6.25 17.96 5.84
C THR A 176 6.49 16.98 4.69
N ILE A 177 6.35 17.46 3.46
CA ILE A 177 6.69 16.70 2.27
C ILE A 177 7.80 17.44 1.52
N LEU A 178 9.00 16.84 1.50
CA LEU A 178 10.13 17.37 0.74
C LEU A 178 10.02 16.91 -0.71
N VAL A 179 10.11 17.84 -1.66
CA VAL A 179 10.01 17.55 -3.10
C VAL A 179 11.32 17.88 -3.79
N TYR A 180 11.90 16.87 -4.45
CA TYR A 180 13.12 17.00 -5.26
C TYR A 180 12.92 16.50 -6.67
N ALA A 181 13.67 17.08 -7.59
CA ALA A 181 13.78 16.60 -8.96
C ALA A 181 14.99 15.67 -9.15
N LYS A 182 14.92 14.78 -10.14
CA LYS A 182 16.11 14.04 -10.66
C LYS A 182 17.10 14.98 -11.36
N SER A 183 16.60 15.97 -12.08
CA SER A 183 17.40 16.91 -12.87
C SER A 183 16.69 18.28 -12.99
N ASP A 184 17.35 19.22 -13.65
CA ASP A 184 16.80 20.54 -14.01
C ASP A 184 15.61 20.48 -15.01
N LYS A 185 15.37 19.33 -15.64
CA LYS A 185 14.28 19.10 -16.61
C LYS A 185 13.17 18.24 -16.00
N TYR A 186 12.62 18.69 -14.90
CA TYR A 186 11.56 17.95 -14.23
C TYR A 186 10.15 18.33 -14.70
N TYR A 187 9.21 17.43 -14.48
CA TYR A 187 7.79 17.67 -14.72
C TYR A 187 7.04 17.92 -13.41
N ILE A 188 6.38 19.04 -13.32
CA ILE A 188 5.36 19.32 -12.33
C ILE A 188 4.18 20.03 -12.99
N ASN A 189 2.97 19.53 -12.75
CA ASN A 189 1.71 20.18 -13.08
C ASN A 189 1.17 20.84 -11.81
N LEU A 190 1.25 22.18 -11.74
CA LEU A 190 0.78 22.93 -10.58
C LEU A 190 -0.75 23.04 -10.61
N PRO A 191 -1.48 22.40 -9.69
CA PRO A 191 -2.92 22.57 -9.58
C PRO A 191 -3.27 24.03 -9.33
N LYS A 192 -4.48 24.42 -9.72
CA LYS A 192 -5.03 25.76 -9.42
C LYS A 192 -5.92 25.71 -8.19
N GLU A 193 -5.91 26.80 -7.43
CA GLU A 193 -6.82 27.00 -6.29
C GLU A 193 -7.50 28.37 -6.38
N LYS A 194 -8.67 28.48 -5.71
CA LYS A 194 -9.35 29.75 -5.58
C LYS A 194 -8.62 30.67 -4.62
N SER A 195 -8.25 31.86 -5.08
CA SER A 195 -7.73 32.93 -4.22
C SER A 195 -8.80 34.03 -4.16
N TYR A 196 -9.50 34.11 -3.02
CA TYR A 196 -10.52 35.14 -2.85
C TYR A 196 -9.91 36.53 -2.74
N ASN A 197 -10.50 37.44 -3.49
CA ASN A 197 -10.11 38.84 -3.49
C ASN A 197 -10.29 39.47 -2.11
N ARG A 198 -9.40 40.37 -1.74
CA ARG A 198 -9.53 41.10 -0.47
C ARG A 198 -10.86 41.87 -0.43
N GLY A 199 -11.64 41.66 0.61
CA GLY A 199 -12.97 42.22 0.74
C GLY A 199 -14.02 41.59 -0.15
N LEU A 200 -13.73 40.42 -0.80
CA LEU A 200 -14.67 39.62 -1.61
C LEU A 200 -15.31 40.40 -2.79
N LYS A 201 -14.65 41.48 -3.26
CA LYS A 201 -15.09 42.34 -4.37
C LYS A 201 -14.19 42.16 -5.59
N PRO A 202 -14.67 42.46 -6.81
CA PRO A 202 -13.85 42.38 -8.00
C PRO A 202 -12.73 43.43 -7.97
N TYR A 203 -11.52 43.02 -8.36
CA TYR A 203 -10.39 43.94 -8.52
C TYR A 203 -10.38 44.64 -9.85
N ARG A 204 -10.91 44.01 -10.91
CA ARG A 204 -10.97 44.52 -12.28
C ARG A 204 -9.62 44.86 -12.87
N PHE A 205 -8.57 44.08 -12.51
CA PHE A 205 -7.24 44.24 -13.09
C PHE A 205 -7.24 43.80 -14.55
N LYS A 206 -6.62 44.59 -15.42
CA LYS A 206 -6.48 44.28 -16.84
C LYS A 206 -5.71 42.99 -17.02
N GLY A 207 -6.28 42.02 -17.76
CA GLY A 207 -5.62 40.74 -18.06
C GLY A 207 -5.76 39.66 -16.97
N VAL A 208 -6.47 39.94 -15.88
CA VAL A 208 -6.78 38.96 -14.83
C VAL A 208 -8.23 38.52 -14.98
N GLU A 209 -8.41 37.21 -15.18
CA GLU A 209 -9.74 36.60 -15.21
C GLU A 209 -10.22 36.41 -13.77
N GLU A 210 -11.39 36.96 -13.46
CA GLU A 210 -11.99 36.88 -12.13
C GLU A 210 -13.32 36.10 -12.21
N PHE A 211 -13.57 35.34 -11.16
CA PHE A 211 -14.76 34.50 -11.01
C PHE A 211 -15.51 34.91 -9.74
N GLN A 212 -16.79 34.56 -9.67
CA GLN A 212 -17.62 34.78 -8.49
C GLN A 212 -18.35 33.51 -8.10
N ASP A 213 -18.40 33.23 -6.80
CA ASP A 213 -19.27 32.22 -6.19
C ASP A 213 -20.02 32.79 -4.99
N GLU A 214 -20.70 31.94 -4.22
CA GLU A 214 -21.47 32.32 -3.03
C GLU A 214 -20.65 33.06 -1.96
N THR A 215 -19.34 32.76 -1.89
CA THR A 215 -18.40 33.39 -0.93
C THR A 215 -18.01 34.79 -1.41
N GLY A 216 -17.81 35.00 -2.71
CA GLY A 216 -17.38 36.28 -3.27
C GLY A 216 -16.52 36.13 -4.53
N TRP A 217 -15.84 37.22 -4.88
CA TRP A 217 -14.95 37.24 -6.05
C TRP A 217 -13.60 36.62 -5.77
N TYR A 218 -13.09 35.82 -6.71
CA TYR A 218 -11.81 35.14 -6.64
C TYR A 218 -11.10 35.06 -7.99
N THR A 219 -9.82 34.80 -7.96
CA THR A 219 -8.99 34.43 -9.12
C THR A 219 -8.47 33.01 -8.95
N MET A 220 -8.16 32.34 -10.06
CA MET A 220 -7.48 31.04 -10.03
C MET A 220 -5.97 31.24 -10.05
N VAL A 221 -5.32 30.87 -8.95
CA VAL A 221 -3.86 30.97 -8.78
C VAL A 221 -3.24 29.59 -8.71
N ASN A 222 -1.92 29.49 -8.89
CA ASN A 222 -1.22 28.24 -8.60
C ASN A 222 -1.38 27.91 -7.12
N MET A 223 -1.62 26.64 -6.83
CA MET A 223 -1.76 26.15 -5.45
C MET A 223 -0.51 26.45 -4.65
N LYS A 224 -0.71 26.88 -3.40
CA LYS A 224 0.37 27.11 -2.43
C LYS A 224 0.94 25.81 -1.89
N ASP A 225 2.06 25.91 -1.20
CA ASP A 225 2.77 24.81 -0.55
C ASP A 225 2.23 24.44 0.85
N VAL A 226 1.19 25.10 1.33
CA VAL A 226 0.48 24.75 2.56
C VAL A 226 -0.87 24.14 2.20
N TRP A 227 -0.98 22.80 2.45
CA TRP A 227 -2.16 22.02 2.09
C TRP A 227 -2.98 21.65 3.32
N SER A 228 -4.27 21.95 3.31
CA SER A 228 -5.18 21.52 4.38
C SER A 228 -6.05 20.37 3.87
N ILE A 229 -5.72 19.16 4.32
CA ILE A 229 -6.46 17.92 4.01
C ILE A 229 -6.56 17.14 5.31
N ASP A 230 -7.79 16.76 5.73
CA ASP A 230 -7.95 16.03 6.99
C ASP A 230 -7.43 14.58 6.85
N MET A 231 -6.95 14.01 7.96
CA MET A 231 -6.56 12.60 8.04
C MET A 231 -7.78 11.70 7.85
N VAL A 232 -7.52 10.42 7.51
CA VAL A 232 -8.57 9.42 7.36
C VAL A 232 -9.38 9.27 8.64
N GLY A 233 -10.65 9.66 8.59
CA GLY A 233 -11.56 9.56 9.72
C GLY A 233 -11.83 8.11 10.15
N ARG A 234 -12.22 7.90 11.42
CA ARG A 234 -12.52 6.55 11.94
C ARG A 234 -13.67 5.85 11.22
N THR A 235 -14.60 6.61 10.66
CA THR A 235 -15.78 6.13 9.93
C THR A 235 -15.65 6.25 8.42
N SER A 236 -14.51 6.69 7.90
CA SER A 236 -14.28 6.86 6.46
C SER A 236 -14.40 5.54 5.72
N ALA A 237 -15.00 5.57 4.53
CA ALA A 237 -15.13 4.40 3.66
C ALA A 237 -13.78 3.92 3.10
N GLU A 238 -12.80 4.82 2.96
CA GLU A 238 -11.45 4.48 2.50
C GLU A 238 -10.57 3.80 3.56
N ARG A 239 -11.04 3.74 4.83
CA ARG A 239 -10.26 3.21 5.93
C ARG A 239 -10.07 1.70 5.80
N THR A 240 -8.81 1.25 5.69
CA THR A 240 -8.45 -0.18 5.61
C THR A 240 -8.29 -0.86 6.96
N GLY A 241 -8.13 -0.09 8.04
CA GLY A 241 -7.74 -0.61 9.37
C GLY A 241 -6.22 -0.62 9.60
N TYR A 242 -5.42 -0.49 8.55
CA TYR A 242 -3.97 -0.36 8.69
C TYR A 242 -3.59 0.95 9.41
N ALA A 243 -2.56 0.88 10.25
CA ALA A 243 -2.08 2.05 10.98
C ALA A 243 -1.50 3.10 10.02
N THR A 244 -1.59 4.36 10.39
CA THR A 244 -0.97 5.50 9.69
C THR A 244 -1.37 5.68 8.21
N GLN A 245 -2.47 5.03 7.76
CA GLN A 245 -2.98 5.22 6.40
C GLN A 245 -3.14 6.72 6.06
N LYS A 246 -2.53 7.14 4.95
CA LYS A 246 -2.69 8.50 4.43
C LYS A 246 -4.01 8.64 3.66
N PRO A 247 -4.65 9.84 3.63
CA PRO A 247 -5.88 10.06 2.87
C PRO A 247 -5.64 9.99 1.35
N GLU A 248 -6.57 9.37 0.62
CA GLU A 248 -6.50 9.30 -0.85
C GLU A 248 -6.41 10.69 -1.49
N ALA A 249 -7.15 11.68 -0.96
CA ALA A 249 -7.13 13.04 -1.46
C ALA A 249 -5.73 13.70 -1.44
N LEU A 250 -4.86 13.34 -0.48
CA LEU A 250 -3.48 13.78 -0.44
C LEU A 250 -2.68 13.16 -1.59
N LEU A 251 -2.79 11.83 -1.74
CA LEU A 251 -2.05 11.10 -2.77
C LEU A 251 -2.56 11.41 -4.19
N GLU A 252 -3.87 11.61 -4.37
CA GLU A 252 -4.44 12.08 -5.65
C GLU A 252 -3.83 13.43 -6.07
N ARG A 253 -3.68 14.36 -5.12
CA ARG A 253 -3.04 15.66 -5.37
C ARG A 253 -1.57 15.51 -5.75
N ILE A 254 -0.82 14.70 -5.00
CA ILE A 254 0.60 14.42 -5.27
C ILE A 254 0.76 13.76 -6.64
N VAL A 255 -0.01 12.71 -6.93
CA VAL A 255 0.05 11.98 -8.21
C VAL A 255 -0.31 12.88 -9.38
N ALA A 256 -1.35 13.69 -9.27
CA ALA A 256 -1.76 14.63 -10.32
C ALA A 256 -0.74 15.74 -10.58
N ALA A 257 0.01 16.15 -9.52
CA ALA A 257 1.04 17.16 -9.65
C ALA A 257 2.32 16.63 -10.29
N GLY A 258 2.78 15.42 -9.92
CA GLY A 258 4.10 14.91 -10.31
C GLY A 258 4.11 13.96 -11.50
N SER A 259 2.95 13.60 -12.09
CA SER A 259 2.87 12.61 -13.18
C SER A 259 1.76 12.92 -14.19
N ARG A 260 1.92 12.36 -15.40
CA ARG A 260 0.91 12.35 -16.47
C ARG A 260 0.15 11.01 -16.48
N LYS A 261 -1.00 10.95 -17.12
CA LYS A 261 -1.72 9.68 -17.37
C LYS A 261 -0.80 8.71 -18.13
N GLY A 262 -0.74 7.46 -17.67
CA GLY A 262 0.12 6.42 -18.22
C GLY A 262 1.54 6.36 -17.63
N ASP A 263 2.00 7.41 -16.94
CA ASP A 263 3.29 7.41 -16.24
C ASP A 263 3.31 6.38 -15.09
N ILE A 264 4.52 6.01 -14.65
CA ILE A 264 4.73 5.12 -13.51
C ILE A 264 4.95 5.94 -12.25
N CYS A 265 4.11 5.68 -11.24
CA CYS A 265 4.25 6.21 -9.88
C CYS A 265 4.69 5.07 -8.94
N ALA A 266 5.60 5.31 -8.00
CA ALA A 266 6.05 4.28 -7.08
C ALA A 266 6.01 4.73 -5.61
N ASP A 267 5.79 3.72 -4.72
CA ASP A 267 5.88 3.87 -3.27
C ASP A 267 6.54 2.62 -2.68
N PHE A 268 7.75 2.80 -2.14
CA PHE A 268 8.55 1.71 -1.59
C PHE A 268 8.41 1.55 -0.06
N PHE A 269 7.47 2.29 0.56
CA PHE A 269 7.03 2.16 1.94
C PHE A 269 5.49 2.21 1.98
N CYS A 270 4.86 1.37 1.15
CA CYS A 270 3.50 1.63 0.69
C CYS A 270 2.40 1.40 1.75
N GLY A 271 2.68 0.68 2.84
CA GLY A 271 1.67 0.35 3.83
C GLY A 271 0.41 -0.24 3.16
N SER A 272 -0.73 0.40 3.32
CA SER A 272 -1.99 -0.01 2.67
C SER A 272 -2.14 0.47 1.21
N ALA A 273 -1.05 0.82 0.53
CA ALA A 273 -0.95 1.23 -0.87
C ALA A 273 -1.89 2.38 -1.28
N THR A 274 -1.92 3.46 -0.49
CA THR A 274 -2.74 4.64 -0.84
C THR A 274 -2.29 5.27 -2.15
N LEU A 275 -0.97 5.31 -2.44
CA LEU A 275 -0.46 5.75 -3.72
C LEU A 275 -0.96 4.87 -4.86
N GLY A 276 -0.89 3.53 -4.72
CA GLY A 276 -1.38 2.60 -5.75
C GLY A 276 -2.86 2.82 -6.08
N ALA A 277 -3.70 3.04 -5.06
CA ALA A 277 -5.12 3.35 -5.23
C ALA A 277 -5.32 4.68 -5.97
N ALA A 278 -4.65 5.76 -5.55
CA ALA A 278 -4.74 7.06 -6.19
C ALA A 278 -4.21 7.06 -7.63
N ALA A 279 -3.07 6.42 -7.87
CA ALA A 279 -2.45 6.31 -9.19
C ALA A 279 -3.34 5.51 -10.16
N GLY A 280 -3.86 4.35 -9.73
CA GLY A 280 -4.77 3.54 -10.53
C GLY A 280 -6.05 4.30 -10.91
N LYS A 281 -6.67 4.97 -9.95
CA LYS A 281 -7.87 5.80 -10.14
C LYS A 281 -7.63 6.95 -11.15
N LEU A 282 -6.44 7.51 -11.15
CA LEU A 282 -6.04 8.59 -12.05
C LEU A 282 -5.47 8.08 -13.38
N GLY A 283 -5.46 6.77 -13.65
CA GLY A 283 -4.98 6.17 -14.89
C GLY A 283 -3.45 6.19 -15.05
N ARG A 284 -2.72 6.11 -13.93
CA ARG A 284 -1.28 5.90 -13.89
C ARG A 284 -0.99 4.43 -13.62
N ARG A 285 0.18 3.98 -14.07
CA ARG A 285 0.76 2.71 -13.62
C ARG A 285 1.39 2.92 -12.25
N TRP A 286 1.47 1.85 -11.45
CA TRP A 286 2.05 1.99 -10.13
C TRP A 286 2.89 0.77 -9.73
N ILE A 287 3.87 1.03 -8.85
CA ILE A 287 4.73 0.04 -8.22
C ILE A 287 4.72 0.34 -6.73
N CYS A 288 4.27 -0.62 -5.92
CA CYS A 288 4.20 -0.50 -4.47
C CYS A 288 5.01 -1.64 -3.82
N CYS A 289 5.74 -1.35 -2.75
CA CYS A 289 6.48 -2.36 -1.98
C CYS A 289 6.36 -2.09 -0.49
N ASP A 290 6.21 -3.16 0.28
CA ASP A 290 6.31 -3.15 1.74
C ASP A 290 6.92 -4.46 2.24
N ASN A 291 7.59 -4.43 3.39
CA ASN A 291 8.14 -5.62 4.03
C ASN A 291 7.17 -6.30 5.00
N GLY A 292 6.07 -5.64 5.33
CA GLY A 292 5.05 -6.11 6.25
C GLY A 292 3.97 -6.95 5.56
N MET A 293 3.80 -8.22 5.95
CA MET A 293 2.74 -9.09 5.42
C MET A 293 1.35 -8.44 5.60
N LEU A 294 1.10 -7.83 6.76
CA LEU A 294 -0.16 -7.15 7.06
C LEU A 294 -0.40 -5.92 6.17
N ALA A 295 0.67 -5.18 5.84
CA ALA A 295 0.62 -4.05 4.92
C ALA A 295 0.19 -4.52 3.53
N VAL A 296 0.90 -5.53 3.00
CA VAL A 296 0.62 -6.10 1.69
C VAL A 296 -0.78 -6.74 1.63
N ALA A 297 -1.21 -7.46 2.67
CA ALA A 297 -2.57 -8.01 2.76
C ALA A 297 -3.64 -6.90 2.70
N ALA A 298 -3.46 -5.81 3.46
CA ALA A 298 -4.36 -4.66 3.43
C ALA A 298 -4.36 -3.95 2.06
N ALA A 299 -3.17 -3.83 1.43
CA ALA A 299 -3.01 -3.29 0.08
C ALA A 299 -3.73 -4.15 -0.97
N MET A 300 -3.51 -5.48 -0.95
CA MET A 300 -4.19 -6.42 -1.84
C MET A 300 -5.70 -6.32 -1.74
N LYS A 301 -6.25 -6.37 -0.52
CA LYS A 301 -7.69 -6.22 -0.27
C LYS A 301 -8.22 -4.90 -0.84
N ARG A 302 -7.52 -3.79 -0.59
CA ARG A 302 -7.94 -2.46 -1.07
C ARG A 302 -7.95 -2.38 -2.59
N LEU A 303 -6.84 -2.75 -3.22
CA LEU A 303 -6.63 -2.58 -4.66
C LEU A 303 -7.52 -3.53 -5.47
N SER A 304 -7.61 -4.81 -5.07
CA SER A 304 -8.48 -5.79 -5.74
C SER A 304 -9.97 -5.44 -5.59
N ARG A 305 -10.40 -4.97 -4.41
CA ARG A 305 -11.78 -4.49 -4.21
C ARG A 305 -12.13 -3.27 -5.07
N GLN A 306 -11.15 -2.45 -5.44
CA GLN A 306 -11.33 -1.34 -6.37
C GLN A 306 -11.24 -1.77 -7.85
N GLY A 307 -11.06 -3.06 -8.15
CA GLY A 307 -10.91 -3.59 -9.50
C GLY A 307 -9.56 -3.23 -10.15
N LEU A 308 -8.57 -2.85 -9.37
CA LEU A 308 -7.25 -2.53 -9.88
C LEU A 308 -6.44 -3.82 -10.06
N GLY A 309 -6.12 -4.11 -11.32
CA GLY A 309 -5.26 -5.25 -11.65
C GLY A 309 -3.83 -5.05 -11.17
N MET A 310 -3.16 -6.15 -10.74
CA MET A 310 -1.79 -6.12 -10.23
C MET A 310 -1.11 -7.48 -10.31
N LYS A 311 0.22 -7.43 -10.36
CA LYS A 311 1.13 -8.56 -10.12
C LYS A 311 1.61 -8.51 -8.70
N VAL A 312 1.45 -9.59 -7.91
CA VAL A 312 1.98 -9.71 -6.56
C VAL A 312 3.27 -10.49 -6.59
N MET A 313 4.35 -9.87 -6.18
CA MET A 313 5.70 -10.44 -6.17
C MET A 313 6.22 -10.60 -4.74
N THR A 314 7.01 -11.62 -4.47
CA THR A 314 7.69 -11.78 -3.18
C THR A 314 9.17 -12.05 -3.33
N GLY A 315 9.96 -11.40 -2.50
CA GLY A 315 11.39 -11.67 -2.29
C GLY A 315 11.65 -12.46 -0.99
N MET A 316 10.58 -12.88 -0.31
CA MET A 316 10.70 -13.66 0.92
C MET A 316 10.64 -15.17 0.59
N ASP A 317 11.50 -15.96 1.19
CA ASP A 317 11.41 -17.42 1.25
C ASP A 317 10.35 -17.75 2.32
N SER A 318 9.08 -17.39 2.09
CA SER A 318 8.02 -17.66 3.04
C SER A 318 7.39 -19.01 2.75
N ASP A 319 7.11 -19.78 3.81
CA ASP A 319 6.10 -20.82 3.78
C ASP A 319 4.78 -20.18 3.31
N GLU A 320 4.40 -20.45 2.07
CA GLU A 320 3.23 -19.85 1.42
C GLU A 320 1.93 -20.16 2.14
N ASN A 321 1.95 -21.14 3.04
CA ASN A 321 0.83 -21.63 3.82
C ASN A 321 1.07 -21.48 5.33
N SER A 322 0.79 -20.30 5.87
CA SER A 322 0.78 -20.07 7.33
C SER A 322 -0.53 -20.47 8.00
N ALA A 323 -1.56 -20.81 7.22
CA ALA A 323 -2.85 -21.30 7.69
C ALA A 323 -3.31 -22.52 6.87
N VAL A 324 -4.23 -23.31 7.44
CA VAL A 324 -4.91 -24.42 6.77
C VAL A 324 -6.35 -24.00 6.51
N ILE A 325 -6.81 -24.18 5.29
CA ILE A 325 -8.20 -23.98 4.89
C ILE A 325 -8.73 -25.29 4.29
N VAL A 326 -9.95 -25.65 4.59
CA VAL A 326 -10.69 -26.76 3.97
C VAL A 326 -11.93 -26.21 3.29
N THR A 327 -12.16 -26.61 2.05
CA THR A 327 -13.31 -26.17 1.26
C THR A 327 -14.15 -27.36 0.82
N ASP A 328 -15.47 -27.18 0.72
CA ASP A 328 -16.37 -28.07 -0.01
C ASP A 328 -16.68 -27.45 -1.37
N THR A 329 -16.67 -28.27 -2.40
CA THR A 329 -16.89 -27.82 -3.78
C THR A 329 -17.91 -28.71 -4.48
N TYR A 330 -18.89 -28.06 -5.09
CA TYR A 330 -19.98 -28.73 -5.81
C TYR A 330 -20.12 -28.14 -7.21
N CYS A 331 -20.43 -28.99 -8.19
CA CYS A 331 -20.76 -28.54 -9.53
C CYS A 331 -22.17 -28.96 -9.92
N ALA A 332 -22.88 -28.06 -10.58
CA ALA A 332 -24.17 -28.34 -11.19
C ALA A 332 -24.18 -27.87 -12.66
N PRO A 333 -24.72 -28.67 -13.62
CA PRO A 333 -24.85 -28.21 -14.99
C PRO A 333 -25.78 -26.99 -15.07
N THR A 334 -25.44 -26.05 -15.96
CA THR A 334 -26.34 -24.94 -16.30
C THR A 334 -27.29 -25.35 -17.41
N LEU A 335 -28.32 -24.53 -17.65
CA LEU A 335 -29.23 -24.73 -18.77
C LEU A 335 -28.58 -24.52 -20.16
N PHE A 336 -27.39 -23.95 -20.20
CA PHE A 336 -26.60 -23.67 -21.39
C PHE A 336 -25.34 -24.53 -21.38
N ASN A 337 -25.16 -25.35 -22.42
CA ASN A 337 -24.28 -26.53 -22.49
C ASN A 337 -22.78 -26.30 -22.28
N ASP A 338 -22.29 -25.05 -22.30
CA ASP A 338 -20.85 -24.75 -22.24
C ASP A 338 -20.42 -24.21 -20.88
N LYS A 339 -21.31 -24.18 -19.86
CA LYS A 339 -21.03 -23.70 -18.53
C LYS A 339 -21.55 -24.58 -17.42
N ILE A 340 -20.91 -24.54 -16.29
CA ILE A 340 -21.35 -25.15 -15.04
C ILE A 340 -21.41 -24.15 -13.93
N ASN A 341 -22.30 -24.35 -12.99
CA ASN A 341 -22.30 -23.60 -11.71
C ASN A 341 -21.36 -24.29 -10.74
N LEU A 342 -20.26 -23.63 -10.42
CA LEU A 342 -19.29 -24.03 -9.41
C LEU A 342 -19.67 -23.35 -8.08
N THR A 343 -19.95 -24.16 -7.06
CA THR A 343 -20.13 -23.67 -5.68
C THR A 343 -18.90 -24.04 -4.87
N VAL A 344 -18.30 -23.06 -4.20
CA VAL A 344 -17.19 -23.25 -3.27
C VAL A 344 -17.61 -22.72 -1.91
N GLU A 345 -17.48 -23.52 -0.86
CA GLU A 345 -17.82 -23.15 0.51
C GLU A 345 -16.62 -23.37 1.45
N LEU A 346 -16.24 -22.35 2.23
CA LEU A 346 -15.21 -22.46 3.26
C LEU A 346 -15.79 -23.23 4.47
N LYS A 347 -15.15 -24.33 4.88
CA LYS A 347 -15.62 -25.19 5.98
C LYS A 347 -14.79 -25.05 7.23
N GLU A 348 -13.48 -25.17 7.11
CA GLU A 348 -12.58 -25.13 8.25
C GLU A 348 -11.43 -24.16 7.98
N TYR A 349 -10.99 -23.49 9.02
CA TYR A 349 -9.83 -22.62 8.99
C TYR A 349 -9.02 -22.79 10.29
N SER A 350 -7.70 -22.93 10.19
CA SER A 350 -6.83 -23.00 11.35
C SER A 350 -5.46 -22.40 11.05
N LEU A 351 -4.84 -21.82 12.08
CA LEU A 351 -3.49 -21.26 12.00
C LEU A 351 -2.48 -22.38 12.27
N LYS A 352 -1.45 -22.56 11.41
CA LYS A 352 -0.39 -23.56 11.64
C LYS A 352 0.36 -23.31 12.96
N ASN A 353 0.65 -22.06 13.29
CA ASN A 353 1.31 -21.64 14.52
C ASN A 353 0.31 -21.07 15.56
N GLY A 354 -0.94 -21.52 15.53
CA GLY A 354 -2.02 -20.97 16.36
C GLY A 354 -1.72 -21.01 17.85
N LYS A 355 -1.00 -22.04 18.35
CA LYS A 355 -0.61 -22.13 19.76
C LYS A 355 0.34 -21.02 20.20
N GLU A 356 1.29 -20.60 19.35
CA GLU A 356 2.24 -19.52 19.64
C GLU A 356 1.54 -18.16 19.61
N ILE A 357 0.68 -17.95 18.60
CA ILE A 357 -0.10 -16.73 18.44
C ILE A 357 -1.07 -16.56 19.62
N CYS A 358 -1.71 -17.65 20.07
CA CYS A 358 -2.65 -17.63 21.20
C CYS A 358 -1.98 -17.44 22.57
N GLN A 359 -0.68 -17.71 22.72
CA GLN A 359 0.07 -17.47 23.95
C GLN A 359 0.45 -16.01 24.15
N ASP A 360 0.50 -15.20 23.10
CA ASP A 360 0.75 -13.76 23.22
C ASP A 360 -0.47 -13.06 23.84
N LYS A 361 -0.25 -12.40 24.97
CA LYS A 361 -1.30 -11.65 25.67
C LYS A 361 -1.96 -10.56 24.83
N SER A 362 -1.27 -10.06 23.81
CA SER A 362 -1.79 -9.07 22.83
C SER A 362 -2.83 -9.69 21.89
N HIS A 363 -2.81 -11.00 21.69
CA HIS A 363 -3.67 -11.74 20.77
C HIS A 363 -4.85 -12.49 21.43
N LYS A 364 -5.20 -12.19 22.68
CA LYS A 364 -6.32 -12.85 23.38
C LYS A 364 -7.63 -12.83 22.58
N THR A 365 -7.89 -11.74 21.87
CA THR A 365 -9.09 -11.60 21.02
C THR A 365 -9.02 -12.52 19.80
N VAL A 366 -7.82 -12.70 19.23
CA VAL A 366 -7.58 -13.64 18.12
C VAL A 366 -7.80 -15.07 18.59
N ALA A 367 -7.23 -15.43 19.75
CA ALA A 367 -7.38 -16.75 20.35
C ALA A 367 -8.87 -17.09 20.57
N LYS A 368 -9.63 -16.17 21.16
CA LYS A 368 -11.08 -16.34 21.35
C LYS A 368 -11.81 -16.52 20.03
N ALA A 369 -11.51 -15.68 19.01
CA ALA A 369 -12.13 -15.80 17.70
C ALA A 369 -11.76 -17.11 16.99
N ALA A 370 -10.51 -17.58 17.14
CA ALA A 370 -10.06 -18.85 16.59
C ALA A 370 -10.76 -20.07 17.20
N GLU A 371 -11.10 -20.00 18.48
CA GLU A 371 -11.83 -21.06 19.17
C GLU A 371 -13.33 -21.07 18.86
N GLU A 372 -13.96 -19.89 18.82
CA GLU A 372 -15.42 -19.76 18.68
C GLU A 372 -15.87 -19.83 17.21
N ASN A 373 -15.17 -19.16 16.32
CA ASN A 373 -15.50 -19.09 14.89
C ASN A 373 -14.22 -18.82 14.06
N PRO A 374 -13.43 -19.85 13.76
CA PRO A 374 -12.17 -19.69 13.04
C PRO A 374 -12.30 -18.96 11.68
N LEU A 375 -13.39 -19.19 10.95
CA LEU A 375 -13.67 -18.51 9.68
C LEU A 375 -13.84 -17.00 9.84
N ALA A 376 -14.20 -16.53 11.03
CA ALA A 376 -14.28 -15.11 11.33
C ALA A 376 -12.91 -14.42 11.32
N LEU A 377 -11.81 -15.12 11.33
CA LEU A 377 -10.47 -14.55 11.16
C LEU A 377 -10.14 -14.21 9.70
N ILE A 378 -10.75 -14.88 8.72
CA ILE A 378 -10.49 -14.63 7.30
C ILE A 378 -10.94 -13.22 6.93
N ASP A 379 -10.06 -12.41 6.37
CA ASP A 379 -10.33 -11.02 5.97
C ASP A 379 -10.82 -10.93 4.51
N PHE A 380 -10.26 -11.76 3.63
CA PHE A 380 -10.77 -11.98 2.28
C PHE A 380 -10.31 -13.33 1.75
N TRP A 381 -10.98 -13.80 0.72
CA TRP A 381 -10.60 -15.00 -0.01
C TRP A 381 -10.93 -14.87 -1.49
N SER A 382 -10.28 -15.70 -2.30
CA SER A 382 -10.39 -15.66 -3.76
C SER A 382 -10.28 -17.06 -4.33
N ILE A 383 -10.78 -17.22 -5.56
CA ILE A 383 -10.85 -18.48 -6.28
C ILE A 383 -10.17 -18.30 -7.64
N ASP A 384 -9.24 -19.18 -7.96
CA ASP A 384 -8.67 -19.41 -9.28
C ASP A 384 -9.25 -20.72 -9.80
N THR A 385 -10.09 -20.66 -10.83
CA THR A 385 -10.80 -21.82 -11.36
C THR A 385 -9.99 -22.62 -12.37
N ASP A 386 -8.78 -22.20 -12.71
CA ASP A 386 -7.89 -22.85 -13.68
C ASP A 386 -6.41 -22.71 -13.30
N TRP A 387 -6.10 -23.08 -12.04
CA TRP A 387 -4.78 -22.87 -11.47
C TRP A 387 -3.69 -23.73 -12.14
N ASP A 388 -2.63 -23.06 -12.62
CA ASP A 388 -1.52 -23.66 -13.35
C ASP A 388 -0.44 -24.32 -12.45
N GLY A 389 -0.61 -24.29 -11.13
CA GLY A 389 0.35 -24.82 -10.17
C GLY A 389 1.50 -23.84 -9.83
N ARG A 390 1.48 -22.60 -10.34
CA ARG A 390 2.57 -21.63 -10.19
C ARG A 390 2.10 -20.24 -9.79
N VAL A 391 1.24 -19.63 -10.57
CA VAL A 391 0.77 -18.25 -10.36
C VAL A 391 -0.74 -18.28 -10.13
N PHE A 392 -1.17 -17.76 -8.99
CA PHE A 392 -2.58 -17.68 -8.65
C PHE A 392 -3.23 -16.49 -9.39
N ARG A 393 -4.28 -16.78 -10.19
CA ARG A 393 -5.01 -15.80 -11.01
C ARG A 393 -6.49 -15.84 -10.66
N PRO A 394 -6.92 -15.09 -9.63
CA PRO A 394 -8.29 -15.21 -9.17
C PRO A 394 -9.31 -14.67 -10.17
N ASP A 395 -10.33 -15.51 -10.44
CA ASP A 395 -11.52 -15.15 -11.21
C ASP A 395 -12.53 -14.38 -10.35
N ALA A 396 -12.55 -14.66 -9.05
CA ALA A 396 -13.45 -14.02 -8.09
C ALA A 396 -12.78 -13.77 -6.74
N GLY A 397 -13.18 -12.69 -6.07
CA GLY A 397 -12.71 -12.33 -4.73
C GLY A 397 -13.86 -11.89 -3.82
N PHE A 398 -13.81 -12.34 -2.56
CA PHE A 398 -14.83 -12.12 -1.52
C PHE A 398 -14.19 -11.43 -0.33
N TYR A 399 -14.69 -10.27 0.02
CA TYR A 399 -14.05 -9.36 0.98
C TYR A 399 -14.96 -9.15 2.18
N ARG A 400 -14.39 -9.24 3.38
CA ARG A 400 -15.08 -8.86 4.61
C ARG A 400 -15.56 -7.43 4.54
N ASP A 401 -16.81 -7.24 4.91
CA ASP A 401 -17.43 -5.93 5.11
C ASP A 401 -18.03 -5.79 6.54
N ARG A 402 -18.89 -4.81 6.75
CA ARG A 402 -19.56 -4.58 8.05
C ARG A 402 -20.54 -5.68 8.44
N LYS A 403 -21.02 -6.49 7.49
CA LYS A 403 -21.96 -7.61 7.72
C LYS A 403 -21.24 -8.93 7.98
N GLY A 404 -19.94 -8.99 7.75
CA GLY A 404 -19.10 -10.17 7.87
C GLY A 404 -18.43 -10.57 6.57
N LEU A 405 -18.05 -11.84 6.46
CA LEU A 405 -17.46 -12.45 5.28
C LEU A 405 -18.46 -13.43 4.65
N CYS A 406 -18.69 -13.33 3.36
CA CYS A 406 -19.38 -14.38 2.62
C CYS A 406 -18.45 -15.59 2.51
N THR A 407 -18.85 -16.74 3.06
CA THR A 407 -18.05 -17.98 3.08
C THR A 407 -18.45 -18.97 1.99
N ARG A 408 -19.44 -18.62 1.17
CA ARG A 408 -19.91 -19.44 0.04
C ARG A 408 -19.95 -18.61 -1.23
N ALA A 409 -19.39 -19.14 -2.30
CA ALA A 409 -19.38 -18.54 -3.62
C ALA A 409 -20.07 -19.44 -4.64
N GLU A 410 -20.77 -18.83 -5.60
CA GLU A 410 -21.34 -19.49 -6.75
C GLU A 410 -20.81 -18.79 -8.01
N LEU A 411 -20.17 -19.53 -8.91
CA LEU A 411 -19.53 -19.01 -10.11
C LEU A 411 -19.98 -19.78 -11.32
N GLU A 412 -20.29 -19.09 -12.42
CA GLU A 412 -20.40 -19.74 -13.72
C GLU A 412 -19.01 -19.88 -14.32
N VAL A 413 -18.59 -21.11 -14.59
CA VAL A 413 -17.29 -21.40 -15.21
C VAL A 413 -17.49 -22.17 -16.52
N GLU A 414 -16.58 -21.95 -17.45
CA GLU A 414 -16.59 -22.67 -18.72
C GLU A 414 -16.29 -24.15 -18.52
N ALA A 415 -16.98 -25.01 -19.26
CA ALA A 415 -16.90 -26.45 -19.12
C ALA A 415 -16.84 -27.14 -20.49
N ASP A 416 -16.04 -28.18 -20.63
CA ASP A 416 -15.98 -29.01 -21.83
C ASP A 416 -17.17 -29.95 -21.86
N GLY A 417 -18.13 -29.69 -22.77
CA GLY A 417 -19.32 -30.54 -22.96
C GLY A 417 -20.20 -30.67 -21.70
N GLY A 418 -20.28 -29.60 -20.88
CA GLY A 418 -21.07 -29.55 -19.65
C GLY A 418 -20.42 -30.24 -18.46
N ARG A 419 -19.11 -30.56 -18.53
CA ARG A 419 -18.32 -31.15 -17.45
C ARG A 419 -17.08 -30.30 -17.18
N PHE A 420 -16.71 -30.21 -15.91
CA PHE A 420 -15.42 -29.64 -15.52
C PHE A 420 -14.31 -30.63 -15.96
N ALA A 421 -13.26 -30.16 -16.61
CA ALA A 421 -12.20 -31.05 -17.08
C ALA A 421 -11.51 -31.74 -15.89
N GLU A 422 -11.33 -33.06 -15.94
CA GLU A 422 -10.77 -33.88 -14.86
C GLU A 422 -9.36 -33.44 -14.43
N ASN A 423 -8.57 -32.89 -15.34
CA ASN A 423 -7.21 -32.43 -15.10
C ASN A 423 -7.13 -30.95 -14.65
N ARG A 424 -8.26 -30.25 -14.59
CA ARG A 424 -8.33 -28.87 -14.15
C ARG A 424 -8.21 -28.79 -12.62
N LYS A 425 -7.48 -27.81 -12.11
CA LYS A 425 -7.33 -27.56 -10.68
C LYS A 425 -7.98 -26.25 -10.32
N ILE A 426 -8.72 -26.26 -9.23
CA ILE A 426 -9.23 -25.06 -8.60
C ILE A 426 -8.34 -24.76 -7.41
N ALA A 427 -7.93 -23.52 -7.26
CA ALA A 427 -7.24 -23.06 -6.08
C ALA A 427 -8.10 -22.06 -5.30
N VAL A 428 -8.19 -22.24 -4.00
CA VAL A 428 -8.83 -21.31 -3.07
C VAL A 428 -7.76 -20.73 -2.15
N ARG A 429 -7.67 -19.42 -2.12
CA ARG A 429 -6.71 -18.70 -1.31
C ARG A 429 -7.44 -17.82 -0.29
N THR A 430 -7.05 -17.91 0.96
CA THR A 430 -7.55 -17.05 2.05
C THR A 430 -6.45 -16.18 2.60
N VAL A 431 -6.80 -15.00 3.06
CA VAL A 431 -5.94 -14.11 3.85
C VAL A 431 -6.69 -13.71 5.10
N ASP A 432 -6.08 -13.91 6.26
CA ASP A 432 -6.70 -13.55 7.53
C ASP A 432 -6.34 -12.12 7.99
N VAL A 433 -6.94 -11.71 9.09
CA VAL A 433 -6.74 -10.39 9.71
C VAL A 433 -5.33 -10.18 10.28
N LEU A 434 -4.51 -11.20 10.34
CA LEU A 434 -3.10 -11.16 10.75
C LEU A 434 -2.15 -11.19 9.55
N GLY A 435 -2.68 -11.36 8.33
CA GLY A 435 -1.92 -11.51 7.10
C GLY A 435 -1.50 -12.96 6.78
N ASN A 436 -1.96 -13.96 7.56
CA ASN A 436 -1.68 -15.36 7.25
C ASN A 436 -2.42 -15.80 6.00
N ILE A 437 -1.76 -16.65 5.21
CA ILE A 437 -2.29 -17.18 3.95
C ILE A 437 -2.66 -18.65 4.14
N GLY A 438 -3.88 -19.01 3.77
CA GLY A 438 -4.33 -20.37 3.62
C GLY A 438 -4.56 -20.68 2.12
N PHE A 439 -4.22 -21.90 1.70
CA PHE A 439 -4.33 -22.33 0.31
C PHE A 439 -4.89 -23.75 0.26
N ASP A 440 -5.99 -23.95 -0.48
CA ASP A 440 -6.59 -25.26 -0.74
C ASP A 440 -6.64 -25.52 -2.24
N ILE A 441 -6.31 -26.74 -2.64
CA ILE A 441 -6.26 -27.15 -4.05
C ILE A 441 -7.21 -28.31 -4.24
N ILE A 442 -8.17 -28.13 -5.12
CA ILE A 442 -9.21 -29.10 -5.44
C ILE A 442 -8.98 -29.61 -6.85
N ASP A 443 -8.81 -30.92 -6.99
CA ASP A 443 -8.71 -31.56 -8.29
C ASP A 443 -10.10 -31.68 -8.92
N GLY A 444 -10.25 -31.27 -10.17
CA GLY A 444 -11.51 -31.28 -10.91
C GLY A 444 -12.17 -32.69 -10.97
N GLY A 445 -11.37 -33.73 -11.04
CA GLY A 445 -11.88 -35.12 -11.00
C GLY A 445 -12.55 -35.56 -9.69
N LYS A 446 -12.33 -34.80 -8.58
CA LYS A 446 -12.98 -35.06 -7.29
C LYS A 446 -14.31 -34.33 -7.11
N ILE A 447 -14.60 -33.35 -7.98
CA ILE A 447 -15.80 -32.52 -7.85
C ILE A 447 -17.05 -33.23 -8.36
N PHE A 448 -16.89 -34.36 -9.06
CA PHE A 448 -17.94 -35.14 -9.74
C PHE A 448 -18.19 -36.53 -9.11
N GLY A 449 -17.84 -36.68 -7.83
CA GLY A 449 -18.15 -37.90 -7.08
C GLY A 449 -19.61 -37.96 -6.60
#